data_6d6b3354d63082af2caec16fb72f4768
#
_entry.id   6d6b3354d63082af2caec16fb72f4768
#
_cell.length_a   1.000
_cell.length_b   1.000
_cell.length_c   1.000
_cell.angle_alpha   90.00
_cell.angle_beta   90.00
_cell.angle_gamma   90.00
#
_symmetry.space_group_name_H-M   'P 1'
#
loop_
_entity.id
_entity.type
_entity.pdbx_description
1 polymer ?
#
loop_
_entity_poly.entity_id
_entity_poly.type
_entity_poly.pdbx_seq_one_letter_code
_entity_poly.pdbx_strand_id
1 'polypeptide(L)'
;MPAPHAPANLDQNESAMIFKTNLTRLAAVALAPALAAGALIGAPAIAQPANALASVQAHLKPTSSMTADFVQTDRNGQRLSGKLTLKRPGKIRFQYQKDVQLLIVGDGSRLTMIDYQVKQVQSWPVKNSPLGALLDPERDLTKYAKVLPTGSGDVLSVEVKDPKRPEYGTITMVFIRDGSSPGGVRLRGWVALDSQNNRTRIDLSNQQFNVAVAESAFKWTDPRPRQRK
;
A
#
# COMPACT_ATOMS: atom_id res chain seq x y z
N MET A 1 -31.50 38.68 32.42
CA MET A 1 -31.58 38.42 33.89
C MET A 1 -31.66 36.93 34.08
N PRO A 2 -31.01 36.31 35.07
CA PRO A 2 -29.56 36.36 35.33
C PRO A 2 -28.91 34.94 35.33
N ALA A 3 -27.63 34.89 35.11
CA ALA A 3 -26.77 33.89 35.72
C ALA A 3 -26.74 34.15 37.25
N PRO A 4 -26.19 33.37 38.16
CA PRO A 4 -24.89 32.75 38.11
C PRO A 4 -24.74 31.42 38.92
N HIS A 5 -23.67 30.71 38.97
CA HIS A 5 -22.68 30.55 40.04
C HIS A 5 -21.80 29.32 39.86
N ALA A 6 -20.54 29.53 39.70
CA ALA A 6 -19.52 28.72 40.34
C ALA A 6 -19.41 29.16 41.81
N PRO A 7 -18.83 28.39 42.73
CA PRO A 7 -17.39 28.35 42.90
C PRO A 7 -16.81 27.03 43.45
N ALA A 8 -15.54 26.83 43.29
CA ALA A 8 -14.40 27.03 44.23
C ALA A 8 -14.02 25.70 44.89
N ASN A 9 -12.79 25.19 44.66
CA ASN A 9 -11.50 25.62 45.23
C ASN A 9 -11.10 24.85 46.52
N LEU A 10 -9.81 24.55 46.61
CA LEU A 10 -8.98 24.24 47.77
C LEU A 10 -8.97 22.74 48.18
N ASP A 11 -7.88 22.07 48.53
CA ASP A 11 -6.65 22.62 49.10
C ASP A 11 -5.49 21.61 48.99
N GLN A 12 -4.33 22.15 49.02
CA GLN A 12 -3.03 21.58 49.23
C GLN A 12 -2.93 20.88 50.60
N ASN A 13 -2.12 19.88 50.75
CA ASN A 13 -1.09 19.96 51.80
C ASN A 13 -0.03 18.87 51.70
N GLU A 14 1.16 19.32 51.60
CA GLU A 14 2.44 18.90 52.11
C GLU A 14 2.42 17.88 53.26
N SER A 15 3.35 16.94 53.21
CA SER A 15 4.26 16.73 54.35
C SER A 15 5.47 15.91 53.97
N ALA A 16 6.57 16.58 53.91
CA ALA A 16 7.91 16.00 54.00
C ALA A 16 8.13 15.45 55.41
N MET A 17 8.74 14.28 55.52
CA MET A 17 9.50 13.99 56.73
C MET A 17 10.71 13.11 56.44
N ILE A 18 11.82 13.72 56.69
CA ILE A 18 13.21 13.25 56.79
C ILE A 18 13.33 12.32 57.99
N PHE A 19 13.99 11.18 57.87
CA PHE A 19 14.83 10.64 58.97
C PHE A 19 16.10 9.99 58.47
N LYS A 20 17.15 10.43 59.15
CA LYS A 20 18.56 10.15 58.96
C LYS A 20 18.99 8.80 59.55
N THR A 21 20.00 8.23 58.91
CA THR A 21 21.17 7.51 59.42
C THR A 21 20.99 6.34 60.37
N ASN A 22 21.62 5.22 60.02
CA ASN A 22 22.73 4.72 60.84
C ASN A 22 23.64 3.70 60.08
N LEU A 23 24.90 3.84 60.38
CA LEU A 23 26.08 3.19 59.86
C LEU A 23 26.28 1.76 60.41
N THR A 24 27.03 0.97 59.66
CA THR A 24 27.94 -0.10 60.04
C THR A 24 27.37 -1.48 60.30
N ARG A 25 27.79 -2.44 59.41
CA ARG A 25 28.63 -3.60 59.77
C ARG A 25 29.08 -4.32 58.48
N LEU A 26 30.41 -4.43 58.37
CA LEU A 26 31.09 -5.33 57.45
C LEU A 26 30.73 -6.80 57.77
N ALA A 27 30.44 -7.57 56.74
CA ALA A 27 30.65 -8.99 56.74
C ALA A 27 31.03 -9.41 55.32
N ALA A 28 32.29 -9.80 55.15
CA ALA A 28 32.79 -10.43 53.94
C ALA A 28 32.25 -11.85 53.84
N VAL A 29 31.60 -12.19 52.71
CA VAL A 29 31.34 -13.59 52.33
C VAL A 29 31.45 -13.76 50.82
N ALA A 30 32.46 -14.54 50.46
CA ALA A 30 32.59 -15.44 49.31
C ALA A 30 32.03 -15.06 47.94
N LEU A 31 32.97 -14.91 47.03
CA LEU A 31 32.82 -14.95 45.58
C LEU A 31 32.28 -16.33 45.14
N ALA A 32 31.10 -16.37 44.53
CA ALA A 32 30.69 -17.46 43.66
C ALA A 32 30.46 -16.86 42.24
N PRO A 33 31.07 -17.40 41.19
CA PRO A 33 30.77 -16.93 39.83
C PRO A 33 29.41 -17.48 39.40
N ALA A 34 28.39 -16.65 39.43
CA ALA A 34 27.13 -16.95 38.76
C ALA A 34 27.37 -16.82 37.26
N LEU A 35 27.37 -17.96 36.56
CA LEU A 35 27.22 -18.01 35.09
C LEU A 35 25.91 -17.33 34.72
N ALA A 36 25.99 -16.08 34.30
CA ALA A 36 24.88 -15.39 33.65
C ALA A 36 24.71 -16.02 32.24
N ALA A 37 23.82 -16.99 32.13
CA ALA A 37 23.27 -17.40 30.83
C ALA A 37 22.53 -16.22 30.27
N GLY A 38 23.19 -15.41 29.45
CA GLY A 38 22.60 -14.31 28.70
C GLY A 38 21.60 -14.91 27.71
N ALA A 39 20.32 -14.82 28.01
CA ALA A 39 19.28 -15.02 27.02
C ALA A 39 19.49 -13.96 25.94
N LEU A 40 20.00 -14.35 24.78
CA LEU A 40 19.96 -13.57 23.56
C LEU A 40 18.49 -13.41 23.18
N ILE A 41 17.84 -12.38 23.70
CA ILE A 41 16.56 -11.91 23.20
C ILE A 41 16.88 -11.40 21.79
N GLY A 42 16.63 -12.26 20.78
CA GLY A 42 16.76 -11.89 19.38
C GLY A 42 15.88 -10.67 19.12
N ALA A 43 16.49 -9.51 18.91
CA ALA A 43 15.75 -8.35 18.44
C ALA A 43 15.05 -8.74 17.13
N PRO A 44 13.78 -8.35 16.92
CA PRO A 44 13.09 -8.62 15.66
C PRO A 44 13.94 -8.03 14.54
N ALA A 45 14.37 -8.89 13.61
CA ALA A 45 15.13 -8.45 12.44
C ALA A 45 14.24 -7.50 11.62
N ILE A 46 14.48 -6.21 11.74
CA ILE A 46 13.89 -5.21 10.85
C ILE A 46 14.50 -5.51 9.48
N ALA A 47 13.69 -6.08 8.58
CA ALA A 47 14.12 -6.38 7.23
C ALA A 47 14.69 -5.09 6.61
N GLN A 48 15.96 -5.13 6.18
CA GLN A 48 16.60 -3.97 5.59
C GLN A 48 15.83 -3.52 4.34
N PRO A 49 15.66 -2.22 4.10
CA PRO A 49 14.89 -1.69 2.96
C PRO A 49 15.33 -2.25 1.60
N ALA A 50 16.62 -2.49 1.40
CA ALA A 50 17.16 -3.10 0.18
C ALA A 50 16.61 -4.52 -0.07
N ASN A 51 16.50 -5.36 0.97
CA ASN A 51 15.95 -6.71 0.88
C ASN A 51 14.43 -6.65 0.58
N ALA A 52 13.72 -5.66 1.11
CA ALA A 52 12.31 -5.48 0.87
C ALA A 52 11.99 -5.12 -0.59
N LEU A 53 12.76 -4.21 -1.19
CA LEU A 53 12.62 -3.86 -2.61
C LEU A 53 13.00 -5.03 -3.52
N ALA A 54 14.04 -5.80 -3.17
CA ALA A 54 14.42 -7.01 -3.89
C ALA A 54 13.29 -8.05 -3.88
N SER A 55 12.62 -8.26 -2.74
CA SER A 55 11.45 -9.14 -2.63
C SER A 55 10.30 -8.68 -3.54
N VAL A 56 10.02 -7.38 -3.58
CA VAL A 56 8.98 -6.82 -4.46
C VAL A 56 9.34 -7.03 -5.93
N GLN A 57 10.57 -6.76 -6.34
CA GLN A 57 11.02 -6.99 -7.71
C GLN A 57 10.98 -8.47 -8.08
N ALA A 58 11.39 -9.36 -7.17
CA ALA A 58 11.33 -10.81 -7.36
C ALA A 58 9.89 -11.32 -7.51
N HIS A 59 8.90 -10.65 -6.87
CA HIS A 59 7.48 -10.94 -7.07
C HIS A 59 6.95 -10.40 -8.40
N LEU A 60 7.30 -9.16 -8.72
CA LEU A 60 6.75 -8.49 -9.90
C LEU A 60 7.33 -9.02 -11.22
N LYS A 61 8.64 -9.28 -11.32
CA LYS A 61 9.31 -9.68 -12.57
C LYS A 61 8.72 -10.93 -13.21
N PRO A 62 8.53 -12.07 -12.52
CA PRO A 62 8.01 -13.29 -13.12
C PRO A 62 6.50 -13.26 -13.39
N THR A 63 5.79 -12.23 -12.92
CA THR A 63 4.35 -12.08 -13.12
C THR A 63 4.09 -11.49 -14.50
N SER A 64 3.85 -12.34 -15.51
CA SER A 64 3.52 -11.93 -16.88
C SER A 64 2.05 -11.53 -17.02
N SER A 65 1.17 -12.18 -16.27
CA SER A 65 -0.27 -11.90 -16.23
C SER A 65 -0.87 -12.19 -14.86
N MET A 66 -2.02 -11.61 -14.61
CA MET A 66 -2.78 -11.84 -13.39
C MET A 66 -4.27 -11.58 -13.63
N THR A 67 -5.13 -12.42 -13.05
CA THR A 67 -6.53 -12.11 -12.83
C THR A 67 -6.80 -12.03 -11.34
N ALA A 68 -7.74 -11.18 -10.93
CA ALA A 68 -8.13 -11.01 -9.54
C ALA A 68 -9.54 -10.44 -9.43
N ASP A 69 -10.15 -10.62 -8.28
CA ASP A 69 -11.24 -9.76 -7.86
C ASP A 69 -10.67 -8.49 -7.25
N PHE A 70 -11.30 -7.35 -7.49
CA PHE A 70 -10.90 -6.12 -6.85
C PHE A 70 -12.07 -5.41 -6.16
N VAL A 71 -11.75 -4.68 -5.11
CA VAL A 71 -12.60 -3.68 -4.50
C VAL A 71 -11.86 -2.34 -4.56
N GLN A 72 -12.46 -1.38 -5.24
CA GLN A 72 -12.01 0.00 -5.24
C GLN A 72 -12.73 0.79 -4.15
N THR A 73 -11.98 1.58 -3.39
CA THR A 73 -12.53 2.53 -2.43
C THR A 73 -12.01 3.92 -2.79
N ASP A 74 -12.90 4.86 -3.01
CA ASP A 74 -12.56 6.25 -3.31
C ASP A 74 -12.28 7.07 -2.03
N ARG A 75 -11.98 8.36 -2.20
CA ARG A 75 -11.72 9.29 -1.09
C ARG A 75 -12.94 9.49 -0.16
N ASN A 76 -14.16 9.26 -0.64
CA ASN A 76 -15.40 9.42 0.12
C ASN A 76 -15.83 8.11 0.80
N GLY A 77 -15.05 7.03 0.64
CA GLY A 77 -15.37 5.71 1.16
C GLY A 77 -16.35 4.90 0.29
N GLN A 78 -16.75 5.43 -0.89
CA GLN A 78 -17.59 4.69 -1.83
C GLN A 78 -16.82 3.47 -2.36
N ARG A 79 -17.48 2.33 -2.40
CA ARG A 79 -16.87 1.06 -2.80
C ARG A 79 -17.51 0.55 -4.08
N LEU A 80 -16.66 0.21 -5.04
CA LEU A 80 -16.99 -0.43 -6.29
C LEU A 80 -16.17 -1.72 -6.41
N SER A 81 -16.73 -2.75 -7.00
CA SER A 81 -16.03 -4.03 -7.18
C SER A 81 -16.07 -4.51 -8.62
N GLY A 82 -15.24 -5.49 -8.92
CA GLY A 82 -15.15 -6.06 -10.25
C GLY A 82 -14.04 -7.07 -10.42
N LYS A 83 -13.70 -7.33 -11.68
CA LYS A 83 -12.61 -8.21 -12.09
C LYS A 83 -11.46 -7.39 -12.66
N LEU A 84 -10.26 -7.67 -12.15
CA LEU A 84 -9.00 -7.17 -12.69
C LEU A 84 -8.39 -8.22 -13.61
N THR A 85 -7.93 -7.79 -14.77
CA THR A 85 -7.07 -8.56 -15.67
C THR A 85 -5.83 -7.73 -15.97
N LEU A 86 -4.66 -8.27 -15.74
CA LEU A 86 -3.36 -7.68 -16.06
C LEU A 86 -2.60 -8.56 -17.00
N LYS A 87 -1.96 -7.98 -18.00
CA LYS A 87 -0.99 -8.63 -18.89
C LYS A 87 0.14 -7.67 -19.19
N ARG A 88 1.35 -8.05 -18.86
CA ARG A 88 2.52 -7.19 -19.10
C ARG A 88 3.09 -7.36 -20.51
N PRO A 89 3.72 -6.33 -21.02
CA PRO A 89 3.84 -5.01 -20.43
C PRO A 89 2.58 -4.14 -20.63
N GLY A 90 2.28 -3.31 -19.63
CA GLY A 90 1.38 -2.16 -19.78
C GLY A 90 -0.12 -2.41 -19.89
N LYS A 91 -0.57 -3.66 -20.06
CA LYS A 91 -2.00 -3.95 -20.28
C LYS A 91 -2.73 -4.26 -18.98
N ILE A 92 -3.85 -3.60 -18.78
CA ILE A 92 -4.70 -3.78 -17.60
C ILE A 92 -6.16 -3.53 -17.96
N ARG A 93 -7.07 -4.27 -17.32
CA ARG A 93 -8.51 -4.08 -17.42
C ARG A 93 -9.14 -4.13 -16.06
N PHE A 94 -9.88 -3.10 -15.69
CA PHE A 94 -10.81 -3.10 -14.57
C PHE A 94 -12.22 -3.19 -15.12
N GLN A 95 -12.80 -4.36 -15.03
CA GLN A 95 -14.19 -4.61 -15.39
C GLN A 95 -15.03 -4.51 -14.13
N TYR A 96 -15.70 -3.39 -13.94
CA TYR A 96 -16.62 -3.20 -12.82
C TYR A 96 -17.86 -4.09 -12.95
N GLN A 97 -18.61 -4.25 -11.88
CA GLN A 97 -19.88 -4.98 -11.87
C GLN A 97 -20.86 -4.39 -12.89
N LYS A 98 -21.85 -5.20 -13.31
CA LYS A 98 -22.74 -4.84 -14.43
C LYS A 98 -23.60 -3.59 -14.19
N ASP A 99 -23.95 -3.32 -12.93
CA ASP A 99 -24.66 -2.11 -12.50
C ASP A 99 -23.81 -0.85 -12.54
N VAL A 100 -22.49 -1.01 -12.50
CA VAL A 100 -21.51 0.06 -12.67
C VAL A 100 -21.05 0.06 -14.12
N GLN A 101 -21.67 0.88 -14.96
CA GLN A 101 -21.39 0.96 -16.39
C GLN A 101 -20.05 1.64 -16.70
N LEU A 102 -19.00 1.25 -15.97
CA LEU A 102 -17.65 1.79 -16.03
C LEU A 102 -16.67 0.70 -16.43
N LEU A 103 -15.70 1.07 -17.26
CA LEU A 103 -14.60 0.23 -17.68
C LEU A 103 -13.31 1.06 -17.71
N ILE A 104 -12.21 0.53 -17.17
CA ILE A 104 -10.88 1.11 -17.36
C ILE A 104 -10.02 0.07 -18.08
N VAL A 105 -9.40 0.47 -19.18
CA VAL A 105 -8.52 -0.39 -20.00
C VAL A 105 -7.20 0.30 -20.28
N GLY A 106 -6.10 -0.39 -20.01
CA GLY A 106 -4.76 -0.05 -20.49
C GLY A 106 -4.38 -0.95 -21.65
N ASP A 107 -3.94 -0.35 -22.75
CA ASP A 107 -3.50 -1.06 -23.96
C ASP A 107 -1.98 -1.26 -24.05
N GLY A 108 -1.25 -0.79 -23.04
CA GLY A 108 0.21 -0.77 -22.98
C GLY A 108 0.79 0.63 -23.15
N SER A 109 0.10 1.54 -23.80
CA SER A 109 0.53 2.93 -23.99
C SER A 109 -0.38 3.93 -23.26
N ARG A 110 -1.66 3.70 -23.29
CA ARG A 110 -2.69 4.58 -22.70
C ARG A 110 -3.59 3.82 -21.75
N LEU A 111 -4.02 4.51 -20.71
CA LEU A 111 -5.19 4.13 -19.90
C LEU A 111 -6.40 4.86 -20.45
N THR A 112 -7.48 4.13 -20.66
CA THR A 112 -8.76 4.68 -21.15
C THR A 112 -9.83 4.32 -20.15
N MET A 113 -10.54 5.32 -19.67
CA MET A 113 -11.75 5.19 -18.86
C MET A 113 -12.95 5.39 -19.77
N ILE A 114 -13.85 4.44 -19.76
CA ILE A 114 -15.07 4.42 -20.57
C ILE A 114 -16.25 4.39 -19.60
N ASP A 115 -17.02 5.43 -19.58
CA ASP A 115 -18.30 5.51 -18.88
C ASP A 115 -19.43 5.30 -19.91
N TYR A 116 -20.04 4.12 -19.85
CA TYR A 116 -21.10 3.74 -20.78
C TYR A 116 -22.45 4.41 -20.44
N GLN A 117 -22.63 4.83 -19.18
CA GLN A 117 -23.87 5.47 -18.73
C GLN A 117 -24.02 6.86 -19.37
N VAL A 118 -22.96 7.66 -19.33
CA VAL A 118 -22.93 9.02 -19.87
C VAL A 118 -22.23 9.10 -21.22
N LYS A 119 -21.80 7.96 -21.78
CA LYS A 119 -21.12 7.84 -23.09
C LYS A 119 -19.85 8.70 -23.18
N GLN A 120 -19.10 8.76 -22.10
CA GLN A 120 -17.82 9.49 -22.04
C GLN A 120 -16.64 8.56 -22.16
N VAL A 121 -15.60 9.03 -22.82
CA VAL A 121 -14.30 8.35 -22.95
C VAL A 121 -13.20 9.34 -22.63
N GLN A 122 -12.39 9.00 -21.64
CA GLN A 122 -11.20 9.76 -21.25
C GLN A 122 -9.97 8.88 -21.39
N SER A 123 -8.85 9.44 -21.84
CA SER A 123 -7.65 8.65 -22.06
C SER A 123 -6.40 9.47 -21.76
N TRP A 124 -5.45 8.83 -21.05
CA TRP A 124 -4.16 9.42 -20.69
C TRP A 124 -3.02 8.41 -20.84
N PRO A 125 -1.75 8.84 -21.00
CA PRO A 125 -0.61 7.91 -21.11
C PRO A 125 -0.43 7.07 -19.85
N VAL A 126 -0.19 5.75 -19.99
CA VAL A 126 0.09 4.84 -18.86
C VAL A 126 1.28 5.31 -18.05
N LYS A 127 2.37 5.72 -18.73
CA LYS A 127 3.59 6.19 -18.08
C LYS A 127 3.40 7.45 -17.22
N ASN A 128 2.33 8.21 -17.49
CA ASN A 128 1.96 9.41 -16.75
C ASN A 128 0.91 9.11 -15.66
N SER A 129 0.79 7.86 -15.25
CA SER A 129 -0.12 7.43 -14.20
C SER A 129 0.64 6.75 -13.07
N PRO A 130 0.10 6.75 -11.85
CA PRO A 130 0.68 6.01 -10.73
C PRO A 130 0.84 4.50 -11.03
N LEU A 131 -0.04 3.95 -11.89
CA LEU A 131 -0.02 2.52 -12.25
C LEU A 131 1.20 2.12 -13.09
N GLY A 132 1.94 3.06 -13.67
CA GLY A 132 3.15 2.75 -14.45
C GLY A 132 4.16 1.90 -13.68
N ALA A 133 4.28 2.09 -12.37
CA ALA A 133 5.18 1.28 -11.53
C ALA A 133 4.75 -0.20 -11.42
N LEU A 134 3.45 -0.46 -11.47
CA LEU A 134 2.91 -1.83 -11.42
C LEU A 134 2.96 -2.49 -12.80
N LEU A 135 2.77 -1.73 -13.86
CA LEU A 135 2.58 -2.26 -15.23
C LEU A 135 3.89 -2.47 -16.00
N ASP A 136 4.98 -1.80 -15.59
CA ASP A 136 6.31 -1.93 -16.16
C ASP A 136 7.24 -2.69 -15.20
N PRO A 137 7.45 -4.01 -15.41
CA PRO A 137 8.28 -4.83 -14.53
C PRO A 137 9.78 -4.53 -14.66
N GLU A 138 10.20 -3.93 -15.78
CA GLU A 138 11.59 -3.57 -16.04
C GLU A 138 11.96 -2.18 -15.45
N ARG A 139 10.97 -1.45 -14.95
CA ARG A 139 11.22 -0.17 -14.32
C ARG A 139 12.09 -0.35 -13.08
N ASP A 140 13.21 0.34 -13.04
CA ASP A 140 14.07 0.39 -11.86
C ASP A 140 13.34 1.12 -10.72
N LEU A 141 12.77 0.33 -9.81
CA LEU A 141 12.05 0.87 -8.65
C LEU A 141 12.99 1.53 -7.64
N THR A 142 14.29 1.19 -7.63
CA THR A 142 15.23 1.69 -6.61
C THR A 142 15.39 3.20 -6.63
N LYS A 143 15.19 3.83 -7.80
CA LYS A 143 15.31 5.29 -7.96
C LYS A 143 14.12 6.08 -7.43
N TYR A 144 12.95 5.44 -7.33
CA TYR A 144 11.68 6.12 -7.08
C TYR A 144 10.88 5.49 -5.94
N ALA A 145 11.33 4.32 -5.46
CA ALA A 145 10.62 3.56 -4.44
C ALA A 145 11.18 3.82 -3.05
N LYS A 146 10.27 3.90 -2.09
CA LYS A 146 10.55 4.01 -0.67
C LYS A 146 9.76 2.96 0.08
N VAL A 147 10.43 2.16 0.91
CA VAL A 147 9.76 1.26 1.86
C VAL A 147 9.20 2.10 3.00
N LEU A 148 7.92 1.95 3.27
CA LEU A 148 7.24 2.64 4.35
C LEU A 148 7.12 1.71 5.58
N PRO A 149 7.25 2.24 6.81
CA PRO A 149 6.98 1.47 8.01
C PRO A 149 5.49 1.09 8.08
N THR A 150 5.20 -0.16 8.45
CA THR A 150 3.83 -0.70 8.49
C THR A 150 3.35 -1.06 9.88
N GLY A 151 4.23 -1.06 10.88
CA GLY A 151 3.91 -1.55 12.22
C GLY A 151 3.68 -3.08 12.31
N SER A 152 3.80 -3.82 11.19
CA SER A 152 3.64 -5.28 11.11
C SER A 152 4.76 -5.89 10.29
N GLY A 153 5.37 -6.97 10.80
CA GLY A 153 6.37 -7.74 10.06
C GLY A 153 5.82 -8.49 8.84
N ASP A 154 4.50 -8.71 8.80
CA ASP A 154 3.82 -9.47 7.75
C ASP A 154 3.41 -8.60 6.55
N VAL A 155 3.48 -7.29 6.69
CA VAL A 155 3.09 -6.33 5.67
C VAL A 155 4.31 -5.56 5.19
N LEU A 156 4.45 -5.46 3.87
CA LEU A 156 5.45 -4.63 3.22
C LEU A 156 4.72 -3.57 2.38
N SER A 157 5.03 -2.31 2.64
CA SER A 157 4.46 -1.16 1.92
C SER A 157 5.55 -0.43 1.16
N VAL A 158 5.35 -0.24 -0.14
CA VAL A 158 6.32 0.40 -1.02
C VAL A 158 5.64 1.55 -1.77
N GLU A 159 6.06 2.76 -1.44
CA GLU A 159 5.66 3.96 -2.17
C GLU A 159 6.56 4.16 -3.38
N VAL A 160 5.96 4.46 -4.52
CA VAL A 160 6.67 4.86 -5.75
C VAL A 160 6.19 6.24 -6.17
N LYS A 161 7.12 7.19 -6.20
CA LYS A 161 6.87 8.56 -6.57
C LYS A 161 8.07 9.10 -7.35
N ASP A 162 7.82 9.72 -8.49
CA ASP A 162 8.86 10.45 -9.22
C ASP A 162 8.84 11.93 -8.77
N PRO A 163 9.85 12.41 -8.02
CA PRO A 163 9.86 13.77 -7.51
C PRO A 163 10.02 14.82 -8.61
N LYS A 164 10.54 14.40 -9.79
CA LYS A 164 10.67 15.28 -10.96
C LYS A 164 9.38 15.36 -11.79
N ARG A 165 8.41 14.53 -11.49
CA ARG A 165 7.15 14.39 -12.23
C ARG A 165 5.97 14.25 -11.27
N PRO A 166 5.71 15.27 -10.43
CA PRO A 166 4.63 15.23 -9.44
C PRO A 166 3.25 15.03 -10.09
N GLU A 167 3.11 15.45 -11.36
CA GLU A 167 1.90 15.22 -12.15
C GLU A 167 1.57 13.76 -12.42
N TYR A 168 2.52 12.83 -12.19
CA TYR A 168 2.27 11.39 -12.31
C TYR A 168 1.62 10.80 -11.06
N GLY A 169 1.52 11.59 -9.98
CA GLY A 169 0.97 11.13 -8.71
C GLY A 169 1.89 10.15 -7.98
N THR A 170 1.31 9.42 -7.05
CA THR A 170 2.00 8.47 -6.18
C THR A 170 1.23 7.15 -6.14
N ILE A 171 1.94 6.03 -6.15
CA ILE A 171 1.34 4.72 -5.85
C ILE A 171 2.04 4.10 -4.65
N THR A 172 1.27 3.64 -3.69
CA THR A 172 1.74 2.86 -2.55
C THR A 172 1.23 1.43 -2.69
N MET A 173 2.10 0.53 -3.10
CA MET A 173 1.80 -0.90 -3.22
C MET A 173 1.93 -1.56 -1.86
N VAL A 174 0.94 -2.39 -1.53
CA VAL A 174 0.89 -3.15 -0.27
C VAL A 174 1.03 -4.63 -0.59
N PHE A 175 2.02 -5.26 0.01
CA PHE A 175 2.28 -6.69 -0.10
C PHE A 175 2.10 -7.34 1.27
N ILE A 176 1.71 -8.60 1.26
CA ILE A 176 1.73 -9.48 2.44
C ILE A 176 2.82 -10.53 2.27
N ARG A 177 3.42 -10.96 3.37
CA ARG A 177 4.35 -12.08 3.38
C ARG A 177 3.61 -13.34 2.95
N ASP A 178 4.19 -14.04 1.98
CA ASP A 178 3.65 -15.27 1.43
C ASP A 178 4.80 -16.10 0.86
N GLY A 179 5.25 -17.07 1.64
CA GLY A 179 6.39 -17.93 1.27
C GLY A 179 6.14 -18.78 0.02
N SER A 180 4.90 -18.94 -0.42
CA SER A 180 4.54 -19.65 -1.64
C SER A 180 4.64 -18.77 -2.89
N SER A 181 4.74 -17.46 -2.72
CA SER A 181 4.82 -16.50 -3.82
C SER A 181 6.26 -16.12 -4.15
N PRO A 182 6.60 -15.81 -5.40
CA PRO A 182 7.92 -15.31 -5.79
C PRO A 182 8.33 -14.10 -4.93
N GLY A 183 9.60 -14.09 -4.48
CA GLY A 183 10.11 -13.05 -3.60
C GLY A 183 9.61 -13.10 -2.16
N GLY A 184 8.84 -14.15 -1.78
CA GLY A 184 8.29 -14.34 -0.44
C GLY A 184 7.20 -13.33 -0.08
N VAL A 185 6.61 -12.66 -1.06
CA VAL A 185 5.57 -11.64 -0.87
C VAL A 185 4.50 -11.75 -1.96
N ARG A 186 3.28 -11.31 -1.65
CA ARG A 186 2.17 -11.27 -2.60
C ARG A 186 1.51 -9.88 -2.58
N LEU A 187 1.29 -9.29 -3.75
CA LEU A 187 0.60 -8.00 -3.87
C LEU A 187 -0.83 -8.12 -3.32
N ARG A 188 -1.15 -7.36 -2.27
CA ARG A 188 -2.48 -7.31 -1.65
C ARG A 188 -3.35 -6.23 -2.27
N GLY A 189 -2.73 -5.19 -2.82
CA GLY A 189 -3.41 -4.05 -3.40
C GLY A 189 -2.52 -2.83 -3.43
N TRP A 190 -3.11 -1.67 -3.68
CA TRP A 190 -2.39 -0.40 -3.67
C TRP A 190 -3.29 0.78 -3.35
N VAL A 191 -2.68 1.87 -2.97
CA VAL A 191 -3.28 3.19 -2.88
C VAL A 191 -2.65 4.07 -3.94
N ALA A 192 -3.45 4.67 -4.80
CA ALA A 192 -3.03 5.70 -5.75
C ALA A 192 -3.48 7.07 -5.27
N LEU A 193 -2.58 8.04 -5.38
CA LEU A 193 -2.86 9.46 -5.25
C LEU A 193 -2.59 10.09 -6.61
N ASP A 194 -3.57 10.76 -7.19
CA ASP A 194 -3.35 11.54 -8.40
C ASP A 194 -2.68 12.89 -8.09
N SER A 195 -2.41 13.69 -9.13
CA SER A 195 -1.79 15.01 -8.98
C SER A 195 -2.65 16.01 -8.20
N GLN A 196 -3.93 15.72 -7.99
CA GLN A 196 -4.87 16.53 -7.21
C GLN A 196 -5.11 15.97 -5.80
N ASN A 197 -4.30 14.98 -5.36
CA ASN A 197 -4.46 14.25 -4.10
C ASN A 197 -5.79 13.49 -3.96
N ASN A 198 -6.45 13.15 -5.06
CA ASN A 198 -7.57 12.23 -4.99
C ASN A 198 -7.03 10.83 -4.70
N ARG A 199 -7.53 10.27 -3.62
CA ARG A 199 -7.11 8.95 -3.14
C ARG A 199 -8.03 7.87 -3.69
N THR A 200 -7.42 6.86 -4.29
CA THR A 200 -8.09 5.63 -4.70
C THR A 200 -7.35 4.45 -4.11
N ARG A 201 -8.05 3.58 -3.38
CA ARG A 201 -7.52 2.32 -2.87
C ARG A 201 -8.08 1.16 -3.66
N ILE A 202 -7.22 0.22 -4.03
CA ILE A 202 -7.61 -1.06 -4.65
C ILE A 202 -7.15 -2.18 -3.72
N ASP A 203 -8.08 -3.01 -3.31
CA ASP A 203 -7.82 -4.27 -2.62
C ASP A 203 -8.05 -5.43 -3.57
N LEU A 204 -7.13 -6.42 -3.56
CA LEU A 204 -7.17 -7.59 -4.43
C LEU A 204 -7.47 -8.85 -3.65
N SER A 205 -8.23 -9.75 -4.27
CA SER A 205 -8.51 -11.10 -3.77
C SER A 205 -8.60 -12.10 -4.94
N ASN A 206 -8.59 -13.40 -4.63
CA ASN A 206 -8.72 -14.48 -5.63
C ASN A 206 -7.75 -14.35 -6.80
N GLN A 207 -6.51 -13.98 -6.51
CA GLN A 207 -5.47 -13.76 -7.51
C GLN A 207 -5.01 -15.06 -8.14
N GLN A 208 -4.93 -15.07 -9.46
CA GLN A 208 -4.33 -16.13 -10.26
C GLN A 208 -3.23 -15.52 -11.13
N PHE A 209 -2.01 -16.02 -10.98
CA PHE A 209 -0.83 -15.50 -11.67
C PHE A 209 -0.48 -16.34 -12.89
N ASN A 210 0.11 -15.71 -13.88
CA ASN A 210 0.64 -16.32 -15.11
C ASN A 210 -0.42 -17.15 -15.86
N VAL A 211 -1.67 -16.69 -15.82
CA VAL A 211 -2.79 -17.31 -16.54
C VAL A 211 -2.80 -16.84 -18.00
N ALA A 212 -3.35 -17.67 -18.88
CA ALA A 212 -3.53 -17.29 -20.27
C ALA A 212 -4.55 -16.14 -20.41
N VAL A 213 -4.12 -15.01 -20.98
CA VAL A 213 -4.96 -13.84 -21.22
C VAL A 213 -4.91 -13.49 -22.71
N ALA A 214 -6.08 -13.56 -23.37
CA ALA A 214 -6.22 -13.21 -24.78
C ALA A 214 -6.05 -11.71 -24.99
N GLU A 215 -5.50 -11.28 -26.12
CA GLU A 215 -5.36 -9.88 -26.48
C GLU A 215 -6.72 -9.17 -26.61
N SER A 216 -7.76 -9.89 -26.97
CA SER A 216 -9.14 -9.39 -27.04
C SER A 216 -9.68 -8.94 -25.69
N ALA A 217 -9.11 -9.42 -24.58
CA ALA A 217 -9.51 -8.99 -23.24
C ALA A 217 -9.30 -7.49 -23.01
N PHE A 218 -8.44 -6.82 -23.78
CA PHE A 218 -8.16 -5.39 -23.67
C PHE A 218 -8.85 -4.54 -24.75
N LYS A 219 -9.73 -5.14 -25.55
CA LYS A 219 -10.58 -4.42 -26.49
C LYS A 219 -11.83 -3.89 -25.78
N TRP A 220 -12.37 -2.79 -26.29
CA TRP A 220 -13.57 -2.17 -25.78
C TRP A 220 -14.36 -1.52 -26.94
N THR A 221 -15.63 -1.27 -26.72
CA THR A 221 -16.52 -0.62 -27.69
C THR A 221 -16.70 0.84 -27.32
N ASP A 222 -16.52 1.75 -28.28
CA ASP A 222 -16.70 3.17 -28.07
C ASP A 222 -18.22 3.49 -27.98
N PRO A 223 -18.70 3.99 -26.82
CA PRO A 223 -20.11 4.31 -26.64
C PRO A 223 -20.53 5.64 -27.28
N ARG A 224 -19.58 6.45 -27.76
CA ARG A 224 -19.86 7.77 -28.33
C ARG A 224 -20.58 7.65 -29.66
N PRO A 225 -21.52 8.56 -29.97
CA PRO A 225 -22.16 8.58 -31.28
C PRO A 225 -21.13 8.70 -32.39
N ARG A 226 -21.25 7.90 -33.43
CA ARG A 226 -20.44 8.08 -34.64
C ARG A 226 -20.81 9.41 -35.29
N GLN A 227 -19.85 10.31 -35.40
CA GLN A 227 -20.05 11.51 -36.21
C GLN A 227 -20.25 11.04 -37.66
N ARG A 228 -21.44 11.28 -38.17
CA ARG A 228 -21.66 11.15 -39.63
C ARG A 228 -20.84 12.24 -40.28
N LYS A 229 -19.88 11.84 -41.10
CA LYS A 229 -19.19 12.73 -42.02
C LYS A 229 -20.14 13.11 -43.14
#